data_2d78ef2afecfb3ad141020a3309b6ede
#
_entry.id   2d78ef2afecfb3ad141020a3309b6ede
#
_cell.length_a   1.000
_cell.length_b   1.000
_cell.length_c   1.000
_cell.angle_alpha   90.00
_cell.angle_beta   90.00
_cell.angle_gamma   90.00
#
_symmetry.space_group_name_H-M   'P 1'
#
loop_
_entity.id
_entity.type
_entity.pdbx_description
1 polymer ?
#
loop_
_entity_poly.entity_id
_entity_poly.type
_entity_poly.pdbx_seq_one_letter_code
_entity_poly.pdbx_strand_id
1 'polypeptide(L)'
;MRLCLTDEFYATQIESLKLLLQKSGNYLENIGFELSMDHETDLQFIKLIKIYCNNIIFLEVFGYGDQNIFASFDLIKNVQQNLNYLTINSQSKLSSIILRNLRQILPNRLEYLSLDLKFSINDLEVLFKDTKNVFIRKLLIINRQESDDILPCIKKYIMKEKRVAYLAVKVFFISSNRVTTIKDLFHSKDEVEEFKLYDIQVTNYDVSRIQVCKFINEMY
;
A
#
# COMPACT_ATOMS: atom_id res chain seq x y z
N MET A 1 1.00 20.10 1.92
CA MET A 1 0.61 19.85 3.35
C MET A 1 0.56 18.34 3.58
N ARG A 2 0.79 17.88 4.81
CA ARG A 2 0.76 16.47 5.21
C ARG A 2 -0.19 16.29 6.38
N LEU A 3 -0.93 15.18 6.40
CA LEU A 3 -1.83 14.81 7.48
C LEU A 3 -1.60 13.34 7.84
N CYS A 4 -1.43 13.06 9.13
CA CYS A 4 -1.41 11.72 9.69
C CYS A 4 -2.43 11.64 10.81
N LEU A 5 -3.27 10.61 10.77
CA LEU A 5 -4.27 10.33 11.80
C LEU A 5 -4.06 8.93 12.33
N THR A 6 -3.98 8.84 13.63
CA THR A 6 -3.81 7.59 14.40
C THR A 6 -5.10 7.26 15.15
N ASP A 7 -5.14 6.13 15.81
CA ASP A 7 -6.30 5.55 16.52
C ASP A 7 -7.00 6.45 17.55
N GLU A 8 -6.38 7.58 17.94
CA GLU A 8 -6.94 8.52 18.93
C GLU A 8 -7.87 9.57 18.30
N PHE A 9 -8.22 9.42 17.01
CA PHE A 9 -9.09 10.37 16.33
C PHE A 9 -10.55 10.11 16.69
N TYR A 10 -11.11 10.90 17.60
CA TYR A 10 -12.47 10.75 18.10
C TYR A 10 -13.50 11.52 17.25
N ALA A 11 -14.75 11.05 17.29
CA ALA A 11 -15.89 11.68 16.60
C ALA A 11 -16.02 13.19 16.86
N THR A 12 -15.63 13.66 18.04
CA THR A 12 -15.61 15.10 18.41
C THR A 12 -14.64 15.94 17.58
N GLN A 13 -13.66 15.31 16.93
CA GLN A 13 -12.65 16.01 16.12
C GLN A 13 -13.07 16.13 14.63
N ILE A 14 -14.09 15.40 14.20
CA ILE A 14 -14.57 15.38 12.81
C ILE A 14 -14.98 16.77 12.33
N GLU A 15 -15.75 17.53 13.12
CA GLU A 15 -16.18 18.89 12.74
C GLU A 15 -14.99 19.86 12.64
N SER A 16 -14.02 19.75 13.54
CA SER A 16 -12.79 20.55 13.48
C SER A 16 -11.96 20.21 12.24
N LEU A 17 -11.85 18.92 11.92
CA LEU A 17 -11.18 18.46 10.71
C LEU A 17 -11.89 18.96 9.45
N LYS A 18 -13.22 18.89 9.41
CA LYS A 18 -14.01 19.38 8.29
C LYS A 18 -13.73 20.87 8.02
N LEU A 19 -13.72 21.71 9.07
CA LEU A 19 -13.40 23.13 8.94
C LEU A 19 -11.96 23.36 8.42
N LEU A 20 -11.02 22.55 8.89
CA LEU A 20 -9.64 22.59 8.43
C LEU A 20 -9.55 22.22 6.94
N LEU A 21 -10.19 21.11 6.55
CA LEU A 21 -10.14 20.63 5.17
C LEU A 21 -10.89 21.54 4.20
N GLN A 22 -11.97 22.18 4.61
CA GLN A 22 -12.64 23.19 3.81
C GLN A 22 -11.71 24.34 3.42
N LYS A 23 -10.80 24.74 4.31
CA LYS A 23 -9.87 25.85 4.08
C LYS A 23 -8.59 25.44 3.38
N SER A 24 -8.10 24.23 3.65
CA SER A 24 -6.75 23.81 3.26
C SER A 24 -6.66 22.45 2.57
N GLY A 25 -7.78 21.76 2.37
CA GLY A 25 -7.80 20.42 1.77
C GLY A 25 -7.18 20.36 0.37
N ASN A 26 -7.35 21.40 -0.44
CA ASN A 26 -6.72 21.48 -1.78
C ASN A 26 -5.20 21.57 -1.75
N TYR A 27 -4.59 21.92 -0.60
CA TYR A 27 -3.13 21.93 -0.42
C TYR A 27 -2.60 20.65 0.21
N LEU A 28 -3.50 19.69 0.53
CA LEU A 28 -3.13 18.41 1.10
C LEU A 28 -2.65 17.48 -0.01
N GLU A 29 -1.36 17.16 -0.01
CA GLU A 29 -0.71 16.29 -0.99
C GLU A 29 -0.36 14.92 -0.42
N ASN A 30 -0.14 14.84 0.88
CA ASN A 30 0.30 13.61 1.53
C ASN A 30 -0.61 13.32 2.72
N ILE A 31 -1.23 12.16 2.71
CA ILE A 31 -2.12 11.72 3.78
C ILE A 31 -1.83 10.27 4.16
N GLY A 32 -1.68 10.03 5.46
CA GLY A 32 -1.63 8.70 6.05
C GLY A 32 -2.69 8.59 7.14
N PHE A 33 -3.43 7.51 7.15
CA PHE A 33 -4.42 7.25 8.19
C PHE A 33 -4.58 5.77 8.49
N GLU A 34 -4.96 5.49 9.73
CA GLU A 34 -5.32 4.18 10.21
C GLU A 34 -6.84 4.11 10.35
N LEU A 35 -7.43 3.07 9.79
CA LEU A 35 -8.84 2.78 9.95
C LEU A 35 -9.04 2.11 11.32
N SER A 36 -9.76 2.78 12.17
CA SER A 36 -10.07 2.33 13.52
C SER A 36 -11.19 1.29 13.53
N MET A 37 -11.59 0.85 14.70
CA MET A 37 -12.77 0.00 14.84
C MET A 37 -14.09 0.78 14.78
N ASP A 38 -14.07 2.11 14.85
CA ASP A 38 -15.25 2.95 14.72
C ASP A 38 -15.57 3.23 13.25
N HIS A 39 -16.38 2.37 12.71
CA HIS A 39 -16.79 2.41 11.31
C HIS A 39 -17.41 3.74 10.88
N GLU A 40 -18.23 4.36 11.70
CA GLU A 40 -18.93 5.58 11.32
C GLU A 40 -17.96 6.78 11.22
N THR A 41 -17.07 6.92 12.17
CA THR A 41 -16.01 7.94 12.17
C THR A 41 -15.08 7.77 10.97
N ASP A 42 -14.64 6.54 10.68
CA ASP A 42 -13.81 6.24 9.51
C ASP A 42 -14.50 6.61 8.20
N LEU A 43 -15.78 6.27 8.04
CA LEU A 43 -16.55 6.63 6.84
C LEU A 43 -16.72 8.13 6.70
N GLN A 44 -17.01 8.84 7.78
CA GLN A 44 -17.11 10.30 7.76
C GLN A 44 -15.78 10.93 7.37
N PHE A 45 -14.67 10.44 7.94
CA PHE A 45 -13.34 10.88 7.61
C PHE A 45 -13.00 10.68 6.13
N ILE A 46 -13.18 9.47 5.60
CA ILE A 46 -12.93 9.15 4.18
C ILE A 46 -13.78 10.06 3.26
N LYS A 47 -15.06 10.31 3.61
CA LYS A 47 -15.93 11.22 2.86
C LYS A 47 -15.39 12.64 2.84
N LEU A 48 -14.91 13.16 3.98
CA LEU A 48 -14.33 14.50 4.04
C LEU A 48 -13.09 14.62 3.16
N ILE A 49 -12.17 13.66 3.23
CA ILE A 49 -11.00 13.63 2.35
C ILE A 49 -11.42 13.63 0.88
N LYS A 50 -12.37 12.77 0.51
CA LYS A 50 -12.87 12.67 -0.86
C LYS A 50 -13.48 13.98 -1.38
N ILE A 51 -14.14 14.76 -0.52
CA ILE A 51 -14.79 16.02 -0.90
C ILE A 51 -13.76 17.16 -1.04
N TYR A 52 -12.83 17.27 -0.10
CA TYR A 52 -12.00 18.47 0.03
C TYR A 52 -10.55 18.30 -0.47
N CYS A 53 -10.06 17.05 -0.67
CA CYS A 53 -8.65 16.78 -0.95
C CYS A 53 -8.46 16.12 -2.32
N ASN A 54 -8.37 16.94 -3.37
CA ASN A 54 -8.25 16.45 -4.76
C ASN A 54 -6.80 16.33 -5.24
N ASN A 55 -5.82 16.88 -4.50
CA ASN A 55 -4.42 16.95 -4.92
C ASN A 55 -3.52 15.95 -4.17
N ILE A 56 -4.08 14.82 -3.72
CA ILE A 56 -3.33 13.80 -3.01
C ILE A 56 -2.36 13.11 -3.97
N ILE A 57 -1.07 13.23 -3.66
CA ILE A 57 0.05 12.60 -4.37
C ILE A 57 0.48 11.31 -3.66
N PHE A 58 0.47 11.32 -2.32
CA PHE A 58 0.79 10.17 -1.49
C PHE A 58 -0.38 9.82 -0.57
N LEU A 59 -0.84 8.58 -0.71
CA LEU A 59 -1.88 7.99 0.15
C LEU A 59 -1.33 6.76 0.88
N GLU A 60 -1.42 6.76 2.20
CA GLU A 60 -1.06 5.64 3.06
C GLU A 60 -2.27 5.23 3.90
N VAL A 61 -2.69 3.96 3.78
CA VAL A 61 -3.86 3.41 4.48
C VAL A 61 -3.46 2.18 5.27
N PHE A 62 -3.76 2.20 6.56
CA PHE A 62 -3.57 1.09 7.49
C PHE A 62 -4.92 0.56 8.00
N GLY A 63 -4.97 -0.73 8.36
CA GLY A 63 -6.07 -1.29 9.11
C GLY A 63 -7.40 -1.32 8.34
N TYR A 64 -7.60 -2.22 7.40
CA TYR A 64 -8.90 -2.36 6.74
C TYR A 64 -9.86 -3.21 7.59
N GLY A 65 -10.96 -2.62 8.03
CA GLY A 65 -12.15 -3.33 8.49
C GLY A 65 -13.06 -3.70 7.32
N ASP A 66 -13.92 -4.70 7.50
CA ASP A 66 -14.81 -5.22 6.45
C ASP A 66 -15.71 -4.15 5.83
N GLN A 67 -16.07 -3.15 6.62
CA GLN A 67 -17.07 -2.15 6.24
C GLN A 67 -16.47 -0.90 5.57
N ASN A 68 -15.18 -0.60 5.79
CA ASN A 68 -14.53 0.62 5.29
C ASN A 68 -13.74 0.44 4.00
N ILE A 69 -13.54 -0.82 3.59
CA ILE A 69 -12.70 -1.18 2.46
C ILE A 69 -13.17 -0.54 1.14
N PHE A 70 -14.47 -0.56 0.87
CA PHE A 70 -15.02 -0.01 -0.36
C PHE A 70 -14.95 1.52 -0.40
N ALA A 71 -15.14 2.19 0.74
CA ALA A 71 -14.97 3.63 0.84
C ALA A 71 -13.51 4.05 0.57
N SER A 72 -12.55 3.25 1.03
CA SER A 72 -11.12 3.48 0.75
C SER A 72 -10.79 3.29 -0.74
N PHE A 73 -11.39 2.30 -1.41
CA PHE A 73 -11.24 2.14 -2.87
C PHE A 73 -11.84 3.31 -3.65
N ASP A 74 -12.99 3.78 -3.22
CA ASP A 74 -13.63 4.98 -3.80
C ASP A 74 -12.76 6.22 -3.62
N LEU A 75 -12.07 6.35 -2.48
CA LEU A 75 -11.09 7.42 -2.27
C LEU A 75 -9.91 7.29 -3.23
N ILE A 76 -9.28 6.10 -3.30
CA ILE A 76 -8.14 5.85 -4.22
C ILE A 76 -8.54 6.19 -5.66
N LYS A 77 -9.73 5.77 -6.10
CA LYS A 77 -10.25 6.06 -7.43
C LYS A 77 -10.46 7.56 -7.65
N ASN A 78 -10.93 8.28 -6.63
CA ASN A 78 -11.16 9.72 -6.71
C ASN A 78 -9.85 10.52 -6.92
N VAL A 79 -8.75 10.09 -6.27
CA VAL A 79 -7.45 10.76 -6.34
C VAL A 79 -6.51 10.15 -7.39
N GLN A 80 -6.95 9.14 -8.12
CA GLN A 80 -6.15 8.31 -9.03
C GLN A 80 -5.30 9.14 -10.03
N GLN A 81 -5.81 10.28 -10.50
CA GLN A 81 -5.11 11.09 -11.50
C GLN A 81 -3.83 11.75 -10.95
N ASN A 82 -3.80 12.07 -9.67
CA ASN A 82 -2.69 12.74 -9.01
C ASN A 82 -1.83 11.76 -8.17
N LEU A 83 -2.33 10.55 -7.93
CA LEU A 83 -1.72 9.59 -7.04
C LEU A 83 -0.45 8.98 -7.65
N ASN A 84 0.70 9.26 -7.05
CA ASN A 84 2.01 8.72 -7.43
C ASN A 84 2.55 7.70 -6.41
N TYR A 85 2.13 7.78 -5.15
CA TYR A 85 2.62 6.96 -4.05
C TYR A 85 1.45 6.34 -3.30
N LEU A 86 1.40 5.02 -3.23
CA LEU A 86 0.35 4.29 -2.54
C LEU A 86 0.97 3.26 -1.58
N THR A 87 0.58 3.32 -0.31
CA THR A 87 0.89 2.30 0.69
C THR A 87 -0.40 1.72 1.23
N ILE A 88 -0.50 0.40 1.24
CA ILE A 88 -1.61 -0.34 1.83
C ILE A 88 -1.06 -1.38 2.79
N ASN A 89 -1.50 -1.29 4.04
CA ASN A 89 -1.15 -2.25 5.09
C ASN A 89 -2.44 -2.82 5.70
N SER A 90 -2.63 -4.11 5.56
CA SER A 90 -3.74 -4.82 6.20
C SER A 90 -3.36 -6.26 6.53
N GLN A 91 -3.56 -6.64 7.77
CA GLN A 91 -3.38 -8.02 8.22
C GLN A 91 -4.69 -8.82 8.21
N SER A 92 -5.76 -8.22 7.72
CA SER A 92 -7.09 -8.83 7.68
C SER A 92 -7.22 -9.89 6.59
N LYS A 93 -8.29 -10.69 6.69
CA LYS A 93 -8.67 -11.66 5.66
C LYS A 93 -9.14 -10.99 4.35
N LEU A 94 -9.22 -9.67 4.32
CA LEU A 94 -9.69 -8.89 3.17
C LEU A 94 -8.61 -8.66 2.10
N SER A 95 -7.41 -9.12 2.32
CA SER A 95 -6.28 -8.90 1.40
C SER A 95 -6.58 -9.34 -0.03
N SER A 96 -7.31 -10.44 -0.22
CA SER A 96 -7.76 -10.89 -1.55
C SER A 96 -8.72 -9.90 -2.19
N ILE A 97 -9.62 -9.31 -1.41
CA ILE A 97 -10.56 -8.27 -1.89
C ILE A 97 -9.77 -7.01 -2.26
N ILE A 98 -8.78 -6.64 -1.43
CA ILE A 98 -7.90 -5.49 -1.70
C ILE A 98 -7.21 -5.67 -3.05
N LEU A 99 -6.52 -6.79 -3.27
CA LEU A 99 -5.78 -7.04 -4.51
C LEU A 99 -6.70 -7.07 -5.75
N ARG A 100 -7.89 -7.66 -5.63
CA ARG A 100 -8.88 -7.70 -6.74
C ARG A 100 -9.41 -6.32 -7.11
N ASN A 101 -9.58 -5.42 -6.15
CA ASN A 101 -10.07 -4.07 -6.43
C ASN A 101 -8.93 -3.16 -6.91
N LEU A 102 -7.72 -3.29 -6.37
CA LEU A 102 -6.56 -2.51 -6.81
C LEU A 102 -6.33 -2.59 -8.31
N ARG A 103 -6.53 -3.76 -8.93
CA ARG A 103 -6.37 -3.93 -10.39
C ARG A 103 -7.20 -2.96 -11.24
N GLN A 104 -8.32 -2.46 -10.70
CA GLN A 104 -9.26 -1.58 -11.42
C GLN A 104 -9.01 -0.10 -11.13
N ILE A 105 -8.31 0.21 -10.03
CA ILE A 105 -8.16 1.57 -9.52
C ILE A 105 -6.71 2.06 -9.47
N LEU A 106 -5.72 1.19 -9.75
CA LEU A 106 -4.34 1.64 -9.83
C LEU A 106 -4.18 2.61 -11.02
N PRO A 107 -3.47 3.74 -10.82
CA PRO A 107 -3.07 4.59 -11.95
C PRO A 107 -2.18 3.82 -12.93
N ASN A 108 -2.18 4.22 -14.20
CA ASN A 108 -1.33 3.57 -15.22
C ASN A 108 0.16 3.69 -14.92
N ARG A 109 0.55 4.66 -14.11
CA ARG A 109 1.92 4.89 -13.68
C ARG A 109 1.95 5.26 -12.19
N LEU A 110 2.75 4.53 -11.44
CA LEU A 110 3.05 4.82 -10.03
C LEU A 110 4.55 4.95 -9.84
N GLU A 111 4.97 5.96 -9.09
CA GLU A 111 6.36 6.04 -8.62
C GLU A 111 6.63 5.04 -7.49
N TYR A 112 5.61 4.72 -6.70
CA TYR A 112 5.76 3.86 -5.53
C TYR A 112 4.46 3.11 -5.19
N LEU A 113 4.56 1.80 -5.02
CA LEU A 113 3.51 0.94 -4.47
C LEU A 113 4.09 0.06 -3.36
N SER A 114 3.53 0.15 -2.17
CA SER A 114 3.86 -0.74 -1.05
C SER A 114 2.63 -1.50 -0.58
N LEU A 115 2.73 -2.82 -0.58
CA LEU A 115 1.68 -3.74 -0.15
C LEU A 115 2.20 -4.59 1.02
N ASP A 116 1.64 -4.42 2.21
CA ASP A 116 1.88 -5.25 3.38
C ASP A 116 0.57 -5.97 3.73
N LEU A 117 0.39 -7.16 3.17
CA LEU A 117 -0.89 -7.87 3.13
C LEU A 117 -0.71 -9.36 3.42
N LYS A 118 -1.81 -10.04 3.74
CA LYS A 118 -1.89 -11.50 3.85
C LYS A 118 -2.68 -12.07 2.66
N PHE A 119 -2.01 -12.60 1.63
CA PHE A 119 -2.64 -13.04 0.38
C PHE A 119 -2.02 -14.33 -0.17
N SER A 120 -2.79 -15.05 -0.98
CA SER A 120 -2.32 -16.21 -1.73
C SER A 120 -1.58 -15.81 -3.01
N ILE A 121 -0.79 -16.75 -3.55
CA ILE A 121 -0.14 -16.58 -4.85
C ILE A 121 -1.15 -16.30 -5.97
N ASN A 122 -2.34 -16.92 -5.92
CA ASN A 122 -3.40 -16.71 -6.90
C ASN A 122 -3.94 -15.27 -6.89
N ASP A 123 -4.06 -14.65 -5.72
CA ASP A 123 -4.51 -13.26 -5.60
C ASP A 123 -3.50 -12.31 -6.24
N LEU A 124 -2.21 -12.57 -6.03
CA LEU A 124 -1.11 -11.80 -6.62
C LEU A 124 -1.05 -11.98 -8.15
N GLU A 125 -1.25 -13.21 -8.64
CA GLU A 125 -1.34 -13.47 -10.08
C GLU A 125 -2.48 -12.70 -10.75
N VAL A 126 -3.66 -12.66 -10.11
CA VAL A 126 -4.81 -11.90 -10.62
C VAL A 126 -4.47 -10.42 -10.71
N LEU A 127 -3.87 -9.84 -9.67
CA LEU A 127 -3.44 -8.44 -9.69
C LEU A 127 -2.50 -8.17 -10.87
N PHE A 128 -1.44 -8.98 -11.03
CA PHE A 128 -0.43 -8.73 -12.05
C PHE A 128 -0.91 -8.98 -13.48
N LYS A 129 -1.79 -9.94 -13.71
CA LYS A 129 -2.40 -10.18 -15.02
C LYS A 129 -3.23 -8.99 -15.49
N ASP A 130 -4.03 -8.43 -14.59
CA ASP A 130 -4.97 -7.36 -14.94
C ASP A 130 -4.31 -5.97 -14.95
N THR A 131 -3.15 -5.82 -14.29
CA THR A 131 -2.37 -4.58 -14.28
C THR A 131 -1.16 -4.61 -15.22
N LYS A 132 -1.18 -5.45 -16.27
CA LYS A 132 -0.04 -5.59 -17.20
C LYS A 132 0.42 -4.29 -17.85
N ASN A 133 -0.45 -3.30 -17.97
CA ASN A 133 -0.15 -1.99 -18.55
C ASN A 133 0.26 -0.95 -17.49
N VAL A 134 0.30 -1.34 -16.20
CA VAL A 134 0.70 -0.44 -15.11
C VAL A 134 2.21 -0.55 -14.92
N PHE A 135 2.90 0.57 -15.02
CA PHE A 135 4.31 0.67 -14.65
C PHE A 135 4.43 1.19 -13.22
N ILE A 136 5.15 0.47 -12.37
CA ILE A 136 5.42 0.85 -10.98
C ILE A 136 6.92 1.01 -10.83
N ARG A 137 7.41 2.23 -10.63
CA ARG A 137 8.86 2.46 -10.53
C ARG A 137 9.47 1.71 -9.36
N LYS A 138 8.84 1.74 -8.18
CA LYS A 138 9.29 1.05 -6.97
C LYS A 138 8.17 0.23 -6.37
N LEU A 139 8.33 -1.08 -6.35
CA LEU A 139 7.36 -2.03 -5.81
C LEU A 139 7.91 -2.68 -4.54
N LEU A 140 7.19 -2.53 -3.43
CA LEU A 140 7.49 -3.18 -2.16
C LEU A 140 6.35 -4.14 -1.80
N ILE A 141 6.69 -5.38 -1.46
CA ILE A 141 5.72 -6.39 -1.07
C ILE A 141 6.15 -7.05 0.24
N ILE A 142 5.25 -7.06 1.21
CA ILE A 142 5.28 -8.01 2.33
C ILE A 142 4.12 -8.97 2.17
N ASN A 143 4.40 -10.26 2.06
CA ASN A 143 3.38 -11.29 2.19
C ASN A 143 3.43 -11.90 3.58
N ARG A 144 2.34 -11.76 4.32
CA ARG A 144 2.16 -12.34 5.67
C ARG A 144 1.44 -13.68 5.64
N GLN A 145 1.20 -14.23 4.46
CA GLN A 145 0.64 -15.58 4.30
C GLN A 145 1.73 -16.62 4.55
N GLU A 146 1.44 -17.59 5.42
CA GLU A 146 2.41 -18.48 6.04
C GLU A 146 2.99 -19.58 5.14
N SER A 147 2.51 -19.76 3.91
CA SER A 147 2.86 -20.96 3.11
C SER A 147 3.28 -20.69 1.67
N ASP A 148 3.09 -19.48 1.16
CA ASP A 148 3.23 -19.26 -0.27
C ASP A 148 4.55 -18.58 -0.64
N ASP A 149 5.40 -19.27 -1.41
CA ASP A 149 6.52 -18.63 -2.10
C ASP A 149 5.98 -17.83 -3.30
N ILE A 150 5.91 -16.52 -3.15
CA ILE A 150 5.41 -15.61 -4.19
C ILE A 150 6.46 -15.27 -5.25
N LEU A 151 7.71 -15.68 -5.06
CA LEU A 151 8.83 -15.32 -5.94
C LEU A 151 8.65 -15.82 -7.39
N PRO A 152 8.15 -17.06 -7.63
CA PRO A 152 7.86 -17.50 -9.00
C PRO A 152 6.84 -16.63 -9.73
N CYS A 153 5.81 -16.15 -9.01
CA CYS A 153 4.82 -15.22 -9.55
C CYS A 153 5.45 -13.87 -9.92
N ILE A 154 6.28 -13.33 -9.04
CA ILE A 154 7.00 -12.06 -9.28
C ILE A 154 7.94 -12.20 -10.49
N LYS A 155 8.70 -13.29 -10.59
CA LYS A 155 9.58 -13.54 -11.75
C LYS A 155 8.78 -13.59 -13.05
N LYS A 156 7.63 -14.25 -13.04
CA LYS A 156 6.78 -14.41 -14.24
C LYS A 156 6.20 -13.10 -14.74
N TYR A 157 5.68 -12.25 -13.85
CA TYR A 157 4.88 -11.09 -14.24
C TYR A 157 5.60 -9.74 -14.09
N ILE A 158 6.61 -9.68 -13.25
CA ILE A 158 7.34 -8.42 -12.99
C ILE A 158 8.69 -8.44 -13.68
N MET A 159 9.48 -9.49 -13.45
CA MET A 159 10.84 -9.56 -13.96
C MET A 159 10.85 -9.66 -15.48
N LYS A 160 10.13 -10.61 -16.07
CA LYS A 160 10.13 -10.83 -17.52
C LYS A 160 9.53 -9.67 -18.32
N GLU A 161 8.57 -8.97 -17.74
CA GLU A 161 7.88 -7.85 -18.39
C GLU A 161 8.53 -6.49 -18.06
N LYS A 162 9.61 -6.45 -17.27
CA LYS A 162 10.34 -5.23 -16.87
C LYS A 162 9.42 -4.13 -16.34
N ARG A 163 8.47 -4.49 -15.48
CA ARG A 163 7.41 -3.58 -15.03
C ARG A 163 7.80 -2.70 -13.86
N VAL A 164 8.95 -2.98 -13.23
CA VAL A 164 9.47 -2.20 -12.11
C VAL A 164 10.96 -1.90 -12.31
N ALA A 165 11.43 -0.80 -11.74
CA ALA A 165 12.85 -0.47 -11.67
C ALA A 165 13.47 -0.94 -10.34
N TYR A 166 12.71 -0.83 -9.24
CA TYR A 166 13.15 -1.20 -7.90
C TYR A 166 12.16 -2.17 -7.26
N LEU A 167 12.68 -3.23 -6.67
CA LEU A 167 11.88 -4.29 -6.05
C LEU A 167 12.37 -4.58 -4.63
N ALA A 168 11.44 -4.69 -3.67
CA ALA A 168 11.71 -5.21 -2.34
C ALA A 168 10.62 -6.22 -1.96
N VAL A 169 11.01 -7.42 -1.53
CA VAL A 169 10.07 -8.49 -1.19
C VAL A 169 10.46 -9.13 0.12
N LYS A 170 9.51 -9.19 1.05
CA LYS A 170 9.61 -9.98 2.28
C LYS A 170 8.47 -10.98 2.37
N VAL A 171 8.77 -12.21 2.75
CA VAL A 171 7.77 -13.25 2.98
C VAL A 171 7.95 -13.81 4.38
N PHE A 172 6.85 -13.94 5.09
CA PHE A 172 6.82 -14.52 6.43
C PHE A 172 6.44 -15.99 6.33
N PHE A 173 7.23 -16.85 6.97
CA PHE A 173 6.96 -18.28 7.10
C PHE A 173 6.81 -18.61 8.57
N ILE A 174 5.76 -19.33 8.92
CA ILE A 174 5.62 -19.91 10.26
C ILE A 174 5.97 -21.38 10.16
N SER A 175 7.04 -21.79 10.84
CA SER A 175 7.43 -23.19 10.91
C SER A 175 6.46 -23.98 11.81
N SER A 176 6.50 -25.31 11.72
CA SER A 176 5.73 -26.22 12.58
C SER A 176 5.92 -25.96 14.08
N ASN A 177 7.04 -25.38 14.48
CA ASN A 177 7.37 -25.01 15.86
C ASN A 177 6.91 -23.58 16.23
N ARG A 178 6.05 -22.93 15.42
CA ARG A 178 5.60 -21.53 15.57
C ARG A 178 6.73 -20.50 15.55
N VAL A 179 7.89 -20.85 15.01
CA VAL A 179 8.97 -19.89 14.77
C VAL A 179 8.69 -19.16 13.46
N THR A 180 8.51 -17.86 13.53
CA THR A 180 8.38 -17.01 12.34
C THR A 180 9.76 -16.78 11.74
N THR A 181 9.97 -17.23 10.51
CA THR A 181 11.14 -16.88 9.71
C THR A 181 10.76 -15.86 8.65
N ILE A 182 11.66 -14.92 8.39
CA ILE A 182 11.47 -13.89 7.37
C ILE A 182 12.47 -14.15 6.26
N LYS A 183 11.97 -14.38 5.06
CA LYS A 183 12.80 -14.41 3.84
C LYS A 183 12.73 -13.04 3.19
N ASP A 184 13.85 -12.34 3.18
CA ASP A 184 13.99 -11.06 2.47
C ASP A 184 14.79 -11.31 1.19
N LEU A 185 14.20 -10.97 0.04
CA LEU A 185 14.81 -11.16 -1.27
C LEU A 185 16.17 -10.47 -1.38
N PHE A 186 16.36 -9.34 -0.70
CA PHE A 186 17.61 -8.58 -0.69
C PHE A 186 18.82 -9.41 -0.21
N HIS A 187 18.59 -10.42 0.65
CA HIS A 187 19.63 -11.32 1.16
C HIS A 187 19.86 -12.58 0.31
N SER A 188 19.08 -12.77 -0.75
CA SER A 188 19.15 -13.93 -1.65
C SER A 188 20.03 -13.60 -2.86
N LYS A 189 21.36 -13.81 -2.73
CA LYS A 189 22.35 -13.36 -3.75
C LYS A 189 22.03 -13.81 -5.17
N ASP A 190 21.71 -15.08 -5.37
CA ASP A 190 21.44 -15.65 -6.70
C ASP A 190 20.20 -15.02 -7.32
N GLU A 191 19.16 -14.80 -6.54
CA GLU A 191 17.92 -14.15 -6.98
C GLU A 191 18.16 -12.68 -7.31
N VAL A 192 18.94 -11.97 -6.50
CA VAL A 192 19.30 -10.56 -6.73
C VAL A 192 20.04 -10.41 -8.06
N GLU A 193 21.02 -11.26 -8.35
CA GLU A 193 21.75 -11.23 -9.62
C GLU A 193 20.83 -11.59 -10.80
N GLU A 194 19.90 -12.53 -10.63
CA GLU A 194 18.91 -12.83 -11.68
C GLU A 194 18.04 -11.63 -12.02
N PHE A 195 17.49 -10.91 -11.03
CA PHE A 195 16.70 -9.69 -11.26
C PHE A 195 17.51 -8.59 -11.94
N LYS A 196 18.78 -8.46 -11.59
CA LYS A 196 19.69 -7.48 -12.17
C LYS A 196 19.90 -7.69 -13.69
N LEU A 197 19.86 -8.93 -14.17
CA LEU A 197 19.89 -9.24 -15.61
C LEU A 197 18.71 -8.66 -16.39
N TYR A 198 17.63 -8.30 -15.70
CA TYR A 198 16.43 -7.69 -16.26
C TYR A 198 16.32 -6.19 -15.92
N ASP A 199 17.42 -5.54 -15.52
CA ASP A 199 17.49 -4.13 -15.14
C ASP A 199 16.62 -3.79 -13.90
N ILE A 200 16.37 -4.76 -13.01
CA ILE A 200 15.62 -4.57 -11.78
C ILE A 200 16.59 -4.56 -10.60
N GLN A 201 16.61 -3.45 -9.89
CA GLN A 201 17.41 -3.32 -8.66
C GLN A 201 16.62 -3.85 -7.46
N VAL A 202 17.06 -4.94 -6.86
CA VAL A 202 16.53 -5.42 -5.58
C VAL A 202 17.07 -4.56 -4.45
N THR A 203 16.17 -4.08 -3.58
CA THR A 203 16.51 -3.17 -2.48
C THR A 203 16.05 -3.74 -1.14
N ASN A 204 16.68 -3.31 -0.05
CA ASN A 204 16.22 -3.66 1.29
C ASN A 204 14.86 -3.01 1.57
N TYR A 205 13.91 -3.80 2.07
CA TYR A 205 12.54 -3.35 2.31
C TYR A 205 12.48 -2.20 3.32
N ASP A 206 13.14 -2.34 4.48
CA ASP A 206 13.02 -1.39 5.59
C ASP A 206 13.61 -0.03 5.24
N VAL A 207 14.72 -0.02 4.48
CA VAL A 207 15.35 1.20 3.96
C VAL A 207 14.51 1.84 2.86
N SER A 208 13.76 1.03 2.10
CA SER A 208 12.99 1.48 0.94
C SER A 208 11.60 1.97 1.27
N ARG A 209 11.08 1.62 2.46
CA ARG A 209 9.75 1.97 2.90
C ARG A 209 9.63 3.46 3.20
N ILE A 210 8.62 4.09 2.59
CA ILE A 210 8.23 5.48 2.87
C ILE A 210 7.00 5.44 3.78
N GLN A 211 7.01 6.20 4.88
CA GLN A 211 5.89 6.32 5.82
C GLN A 211 5.55 7.79 6.03
N VAL A 212 4.31 8.17 5.72
CA VAL A 212 3.84 9.56 5.93
C VAL A 212 3.87 9.91 7.40
N CYS A 213 3.40 9.00 8.25
CA CYS A 213 3.25 9.24 9.70
C CYS A 213 4.59 9.35 10.46
N LYS A 214 5.62 8.60 10.09
CA LYS A 214 6.94 8.70 10.73
C LYS A 214 7.65 10.02 10.43
N PHE A 215 7.46 10.55 9.24
CA PHE A 215 8.10 11.81 8.84
C PHE A 215 7.60 13.02 9.64
N ILE A 216 6.43 12.93 10.26
CA ILE A 216 5.88 14.00 11.12
C ILE A 216 6.55 13.97 12.49
N ASN A 217 6.81 12.79 13.04
CA ASN A 217 7.39 12.61 14.37
C ASN A 217 8.91 12.91 14.44
N GLU A 218 9.61 12.94 13.31
CA GLU A 218 11.04 13.25 13.25
C GLU A 218 11.33 14.76 13.11
N MET A 219 10.30 15.58 12.90
CA MET A 219 10.45 17.05 12.74
C MET A 219 10.05 17.86 13.98
N TYR A 220 9.64 17.21 15.06
CA TYR A 220 9.35 17.79 16.37
C TYR A 220 10.10 17.05 17.48
#